data_462121a9f366ccd97c3923188ed9740f
#
_entry.id   462121a9f366ccd97c3923188ed9740f
#
_cell.length_a   1.000
_cell.length_b   1.000
_cell.length_c   1.000
_cell.angle_alpha   90.00
_cell.angle_beta   90.00
_cell.angle_gamma   90.00
#
_symmetry.space_group_name_H-M   'P 1'
#
loop_
_entity.id
_entity.type
_entity.pdbx_description
1 polymer ?
#
loop_
_entity_poly.entity_id
_entity_poly.type
_entity_poly.pdbx_seq_one_letter_code
_entity_poly.pdbx_strand_id
1 'polypeptide(L)'
;MAVYMEKSAFQASRAFSPAVITQGGRTVWLAGQTATRDAEGNDISGNFEAQTHAIFHLIDQTLKKAGGSLADLVTMTVFINDPRHGDRFIEVRKAMFADGNYPASALITVSHFARPGMLIEIQAVAVIGG
;
A
#
# COMPACT_ATOMS: atom_id res chain seq x y z
N MET A 1 6.60 -16.65 -8.30
CA MET A 1 7.82 -16.13 -7.64
C MET A 1 7.99 -14.66 -7.98
N ALA A 2 8.36 -13.85 -7.02
CA ALA A 2 8.59 -12.42 -7.22
C ALA A 2 10.06 -12.08 -6.96
N VAL A 3 10.65 -11.30 -7.85
CA VAL A 3 12.01 -10.77 -7.69
C VAL A 3 11.89 -9.25 -7.51
N TYR A 4 12.23 -8.78 -6.34
CA TYR A 4 12.30 -7.35 -6.03
C TYR A 4 13.65 -6.85 -6.47
N MET A 5 13.68 -6.05 -7.53
CA MET A 5 14.94 -5.61 -8.13
C MET A 5 15.73 -4.74 -7.15
N GLU A 6 17.04 -4.70 -7.35
CA GLU A 6 17.93 -3.94 -6.49
C GLU A 6 17.54 -2.47 -6.45
N LYS A 7 17.50 -1.93 -5.24
CA LYS A 7 17.08 -0.57 -4.95
C LYS A 7 18.30 0.36 -4.89
N SER A 8 18.15 1.56 -5.45
CA SER A 8 19.08 2.65 -5.17
C SER A 8 18.96 3.06 -3.69
N ALA A 9 19.95 3.82 -3.21
CA ALA A 9 19.88 4.37 -1.84
C ALA A 9 18.62 5.22 -1.64
N PHE A 10 18.23 6.01 -2.65
CA PHE A 10 17.01 6.82 -2.59
C PHE A 10 15.77 5.93 -2.49
N GLN A 11 15.66 4.92 -3.33
CA GLN A 11 14.50 4.01 -3.34
C GLN A 11 14.37 3.27 -2.01
N ALA A 12 15.49 2.77 -1.48
CA ALA A 12 15.49 2.12 -0.16
C ALA A 12 15.04 3.07 0.93
N SER A 13 15.50 4.34 0.90
CA SER A 13 15.10 5.36 1.88
C SER A 13 13.61 5.68 1.80
N ARG A 14 13.00 5.51 0.63
CA ARG A 14 11.58 5.76 0.38
C ARG A 14 10.73 4.49 0.39
N ALA A 15 11.32 3.35 0.72
CA ALA A 15 10.63 2.06 0.89
C ALA A 15 9.88 1.59 -0.37
N PHE A 16 10.51 1.70 -1.55
CA PHE A 16 9.95 1.11 -2.77
C PHE A 16 11.05 0.49 -3.63
N SER A 17 10.67 -0.51 -4.43
CA SER A 17 11.55 -1.13 -5.42
C SER A 17 11.36 -0.43 -6.77
N PRO A 18 12.40 -0.35 -7.62
CA PRO A 18 12.26 0.24 -8.95
C PRO A 18 11.35 -0.59 -9.84
N ALA A 19 11.34 -1.90 -9.64
CA ALA A 19 10.50 -2.85 -10.36
C ALA A 19 10.43 -4.16 -9.57
N VAL A 20 9.39 -4.93 -9.85
CA VAL A 20 9.26 -6.29 -9.34
C VAL A 20 8.97 -7.19 -10.55
N ILE A 21 9.72 -8.28 -10.67
CA ILE A 21 9.53 -9.25 -11.74
C ILE A 21 8.79 -10.44 -11.14
N THR A 22 7.72 -10.84 -11.79
CA THR A 22 6.96 -12.02 -11.38
C THR A 22 6.88 -13.02 -12.52
N GLN A 23 6.75 -14.30 -12.15
CA GLN A 23 6.63 -15.38 -13.10
C GLN A 23 5.73 -16.45 -12.48
N GLY A 24 4.67 -16.82 -13.19
CA GLY A 24 3.66 -17.75 -12.67
C GLY A 24 2.81 -17.11 -11.58
N GLY A 25 2.12 -17.96 -10.83
CA GLY A 25 1.24 -17.52 -9.76
C GLY A 25 -0.12 -17.01 -10.23
N ARG A 26 -0.90 -16.53 -9.26
CA ARG A 26 -2.21 -15.91 -9.51
C ARG A 26 -2.13 -14.43 -9.25
N THR A 27 -2.48 -13.62 -10.24
CA THR A 27 -2.50 -12.16 -10.08
C THR A 27 -3.81 -11.71 -9.46
N VAL A 28 -3.73 -10.92 -8.40
CA VAL A 28 -4.89 -10.34 -7.73
C VAL A 28 -4.87 -8.83 -7.97
N TRP A 29 -5.87 -8.36 -8.69
CA TRP A 29 -6.05 -6.95 -9.01
C TRP A 29 -6.98 -6.34 -7.96
N LEU A 30 -6.40 -5.58 -7.05
CA LEU A 30 -7.16 -4.99 -5.94
C LEU A 30 -7.77 -3.66 -6.37
N ALA A 31 -9.01 -3.43 -5.93
CA ALA A 31 -9.63 -2.12 -6.08
C ALA A 31 -8.90 -1.08 -5.22
N GLY A 32 -9.05 0.19 -5.57
CA GLY A 32 -8.58 1.28 -4.71
C GLY A 32 -9.27 1.22 -3.36
N GLN A 33 -8.48 1.28 -2.28
CA GLN A 33 -8.99 1.14 -0.91
C GLN A 33 -8.82 2.45 -0.16
N THR A 34 -9.90 2.90 0.45
CA THR A 34 -9.95 4.02 1.39
C THR A 34 -10.54 3.53 2.71
N ALA A 35 -10.41 4.31 3.78
CA ALA A 35 -11.04 3.99 5.04
C ALA A 35 -11.33 5.26 5.83
N THR A 36 -12.60 5.45 6.22
CA THR A 36 -13.01 6.52 7.13
C THR A 36 -13.46 5.96 8.48
N ARG A 37 -13.42 4.63 8.62
CA ARG A 37 -13.70 3.94 9.89
C ARG A 37 -12.65 2.86 10.11
N ASP A 38 -12.31 2.63 11.37
CA ASP A 38 -11.42 1.54 11.74
C ASP A 38 -12.19 0.22 11.91
N ALA A 39 -11.47 -0.84 12.31
CA ALA A 39 -12.06 -2.18 12.45
C ALA A 39 -13.16 -2.24 13.53
N GLU A 40 -13.12 -1.35 14.52
CA GLU A 40 -14.12 -1.25 15.57
C GLU A 40 -15.28 -0.32 15.22
N GLY A 41 -15.26 0.27 14.01
CA GLY A 41 -16.30 1.17 13.55
C GLY A 41 -16.13 2.62 13.98
N ASN A 42 -15.01 2.98 14.61
CA ASN A 42 -14.73 4.35 15.01
C ASN A 42 -14.47 5.23 13.78
N ASP A 43 -14.95 6.46 13.81
CA ASP A 43 -14.71 7.44 12.75
C ASP A 43 -13.26 7.89 12.80
N ILE A 44 -12.53 7.63 11.72
CA ILE A 44 -11.12 8.04 11.55
C ILE A 44 -10.96 9.05 10.43
N SER A 45 -12.03 9.75 10.05
CA SER A 45 -11.97 10.86 9.08
C SER A 45 -10.94 11.88 9.55
N GLY A 46 -10.11 12.36 8.63
CA GLY A 46 -9.08 13.35 8.94
C GLY A 46 -7.87 12.83 9.71
N ASN A 47 -7.82 11.55 10.07
CA ASN A 47 -6.70 10.93 10.77
C ASN A 47 -5.87 10.11 9.79
N PHE A 48 -4.79 10.70 9.27
CA PHE A 48 -3.98 10.09 8.21
C PHE A 48 -3.40 8.74 8.63
N GLU A 49 -2.78 8.68 9.79
CA GLU A 49 -2.10 7.46 10.26
C GLU A 49 -3.10 6.32 10.48
N ALA A 50 -4.23 6.62 11.12
CA ALA A 50 -5.27 5.63 11.35
C ALA A 50 -5.85 5.11 10.04
N GLN A 51 -6.08 6.00 9.07
CA GLN A 51 -6.55 5.60 7.74
C GLN A 51 -5.55 4.72 7.02
N THR A 52 -4.26 5.05 7.08
CA THR A 52 -3.20 4.27 6.44
C THR A 52 -3.16 2.85 7.00
N HIS A 53 -3.18 2.70 8.32
CA HIS A 53 -3.20 1.38 8.95
C HIS A 53 -4.47 0.61 8.61
N ALA A 54 -5.62 1.26 8.64
CA ALA A 54 -6.90 0.61 8.31
C ALA A 54 -6.91 0.12 6.86
N ILE A 55 -6.38 0.90 5.93
CA ILE A 55 -6.29 0.51 4.51
C ILE A 55 -5.42 -0.73 4.34
N PHE A 56 -4.22 -0.77 4.92
CA PHE A 56 -3.37 -1.95 4.84
C PHE A 56 -4.03 -3.17 5.46
N HIS A 57 -4.75 -3.00 6.56
CA HIS A 57 -5.48 -4.09 7.19
C HIS A 57 -6.57 -4.64 6.25
N LEU A 58 -7.34 -3.77 5.60
CA LEU A 58 -8.39 -4.18 4.66
C LEU A 58 -7.80 -4.89 3.44
N ILE A 59 -6.69 -4.40 2.91
CA ILE A 59 -5.99 -5.06 1.80
C ILE A 59 -5.51 -6.45 2.23
N ASP A 60 -4.92 -6.57 3.41
CA ASP A 60 -4.45 -7.85 3.93
C ASP A 60 -5.60 -8.85 4.09
N GLN A 61 -6.74 -8.40 4.63
CA GLN A 61 -7.92 -9.25 4.76
C GLN A 61 -8.42 -9.76 3.41
N THR A 62 -8.46 -8.89 2.41
CA THR A 62 -8.86 -9.28 1.05
C THR A 62 -7.88 -10.31 0.47
N LEU A 63 -6.59 -10.09 0.65
CA LEU A 63 -5.57 -11.03 0.16
C LEU A 63 -5.62 -12.36 0.88
N LYS A 64 -5.89 -12.38 2.18
CA LYS A 64 -6.05 -13.63 2.94
C LYS A 64 -7.21 -14.47 2.43
N LYS A 65 -8.30 -13.84 2.03
CA LYS A 65 -9.42 -14.54 1.39
C LYS A 65 -9.01 -15.16 0.05
N ALA A 66 -8.03 -14.57 -0.63
CA ALA A 66 -7.49 -15.09 -1.89
C ALA A 66 -6.35 -16.10 -1.69
N GLY A 67 -5.96 -16.36 -0.44
CA GLY A 67 -4.90 -17.31 -0.12
C GLY A 67 -3.52 -16.68 0.00
N GLY A 68 -3.41 -15.38 0.13
CA GLY A 68 -2.14 -14.65 0.25
C GLY A 68 -2.13 -13.68 1.42
N SER A 69 -1.25 -12.70 1.35
CA SER A 69 -1.07 -11.67 2.40
C SER A 69 -0.44 -10.42 1.80
N LEU A 70 -0.22 -9.40 2.64
CA LEU A 70 0.51 -8.19 2.24
C LEU A 70 1.89 -8.50 1.64
N ALA A 71 2.53 -9.58 2.06
CA ALA A 71 3.83 -9.98 1.52
C ALA A 71 3.79 -10.31 0.02
N ASP A 72 2.61 -10.56 -0.54
CA ASP A 72 2.42 -10.86 -1.95
C ASP A 72 2.21 -9.63 -2.83
N LEU A 73 2.16 -8.44 -2.24
CA LEU A 73 2.03 -7.19 -3.01
C LEU A 73 3.28 -6.95 -3.85
N VAL A 74 3.08 -6.68 -5.14
CA VAL A 74 4.18 -6.41 -6.08
C VAL A 74 4.21 -4.97 -6.52
N THR A 75 3.08 -4.29 -6.54
CA THR A 75 3.02 -2.85 -6.85
C THR A 75 1.87 -2.20 -6.12
N MET A 76 2.03 -0.93 -5.80
CA MET A 76 0.96 -0.09 -5.27
C MET A 76 1.10 1.33 -5.79
N THR A 77 -0.05 1.96 -6.04
CA THR A 77 -0.12 3.40 -6.27
C THR A 77 -0.80 4.01 -5.07
N VAL A 78 -0.14 4.98 -4.46
CA VAL A 78 -0.60 5.64 -3.24
C VAL A 78 -0.97 7.06 -3.58
N PHE A 79 -2.23 7.42 -3.31
CA PHE A 79 -2.76 8.76 -3.52
C PHE A 79 -2.95 9.43 -2.17
N ILE A 80 -2.45 10.64 -2.03
CA ILE A 80 -2.65 11.47 -0.83
C ILE A 80 -3.15 12.84 -1.27
N ASN A 81 -3.90 13.54 -0.42
CA ASN A 81 -4.40 14.88 -0.76
C ASN A 81 -3.57 16.01 -0.16
N ASP A 82 -2.50 15.67 0.56
CA ASP A 82 -1.57 16.64 1.13
C ASP A 82 -0.15 16.05 1.06
N PRO A 83 0.78 16.71 0.32
CA PRO A 83 2.13 16.17 0.19
C PRO A 83 2.89 16.08 1.51
N ARG A 84 2.47 16.80 2.55
CA ARG A 84 3.08 16.72 3.88
C ARG A 84 2.89 15.35 4.54
N HIS A 85 1.92 14.56 4.09
CA HIS A 85 1.71 13.20 4.59
C HIS A 85 2.68 12.17 4.00
N GLY A 86 3.45 12.54 2.98
CA GLY A 86 4.31 11.59 2.25
C GLY A 86 5.33 10.89 3.14
N ASP A 87 6.07 11.64 3.95
CA ASP A 87 7.11 11.06 4.80
C ASP A 87 6.53 10.11 5.85
N ARG A 88 5.39 10.46 6.43
CA ARG A 88 4.73 9.57 7.40
C ARG A 88 4.25 8.30 6.75
N PHE A 89 3.72 8.37 5.53
CA PHE A 89 3.34 7.17 4.78
C PHE A 89 4.56 6.25 4.60
N ILE A 90 5.70 6.79 4.22
CA ILE A 90 6.92 6.01 4.00
C ILE A 90 7.35 5.29 5.29
N GLU A 91 7.26 5.94 6.44
CA GLU A 91 7.58 5.30 7.72
C GLU A 91 6.68 4.09 8.00
N VAL A 92 5.37 4.24 7.76
CA VAL A 92 4.42 3.13 7.92
C VAL A 92 4.76 1.99 6.97
N ARG A 93 5.01 2.30 5.70
CA ARG A 93 5.34 1.28 4.68
C ARG A 93 6.62 0.53 5.03
N LYS A 94 7.66 1.23 5.49
CA LYS A 94 8.89 0.57 5.96
C LYS A 94 8.61 -0.46 7.04
N ALA A 95 7.77 -0.13 8.00
CA ALA A 95 7.43 -1.04 9.09
C ALA A 95 6.60 -2.24 8.59
N MET A 96 5.71 -2.01 7.63
CA MET A 96 4.87 -3.07 7.05
C MET A 96 5.68 -4.09 6.23
N PHE A 97 6.74 -3.65 5.58
CA PHE A 97 7.60 -4.48 4.72
C PHE A 97 9.02 -4.52 5.29
N ALA A 98 9.13 -4.91 6.56
CA ALA A 98 10.37 -4.85 7.32
C ALA A 98 11.48 -5.76 6.76
N ASP A 99 11.14 -6.77 5.94
CA ASP A 99 12.12 -7.62 5.25
C ASP A 99 12.81 -6.91 4.07
N GLY A 100 12.38 -5.71 3.71
CA GLY A 100 12.95 -4.94 2.62
C GLY A 100 12.41 -5.31 1.23
N ASN A 101 11.49 -6.24 1.13
CA ASN A 101 10.83 -6.60 -0.14
C ASN A 101 9.70 -5.61 -0.43
N TYR A 102 10.10 -4.37 -0.72
CA TYR A 102 9.17 -3.30 -1.00
C TYR A 102 8.51 -3.44 -2.36
N PRO A 103 7.19 -3.29 -2.48
CA PRO A 103 6.53 -3.21 -3.79
C PRO A 103 7.09 -2.06 -4.63
N ALA A 104 7.00 -2.19 -5.94
CA ALA A 104 7.13 -1.03 -6.82
C ALA A 104 6.00 -0.06 -6.48
N SER A 105 6.24 1.25 -6.57
CA SER A 105 5.24 2.21 -6.09
C SER A 105 5.38 3.56 -6.76
N ALA A 106 4.24 4.23 -6.91
CA ALA A 106 4.17 5.66 -7.13
C ALA A 106 3.41 6.29 -5.97
N LEU A 107 3.86 7.45 -5.51
CA LEU A 107 3.18 8.26 -4.49
C LEU A 107 2.76 9.57 -5.15
N ILE A 108 1.46 9.82 -5.23
CA ILE A 108 0.89 10.88 -6.03
C ILE A 108 -0.01 11.74 -5.14
N THR A 109 0.15 13.06 -5.22
CA THR A 109 -0.74 13.99 -4.55
C THR A 109 -1.88 14.37 -5.48
N VAL A 110 -3.11 14.27 -4.98
CA VAL A 110 -4.33 14.62 -5.70
C VAL A 110 -5.07 15.74 -4.98
N SER A 111 -5.99 16.40 -5.67
CA SER A 111 -6.76 17.52 -5.10
C SER A 111 -7.80 17.06 -4.09
N HIS A 112 -8.51 15.97 -4.41
CA HIS A 112 -9.67 15.51 -3.64
C HIS A 112 -9.83 14.00 -3.76
N PHE A 113 -10.56 13.43 -2.80
CA PHE A 113 -11.07 12.06 -2.87
C PHE A 113 -12.59 12.09 -3.01
N ALA A 114 -13.18 10.91 -3.13
CA ALA A 114 -14.61 10.77 -3.37
C ALA A 114 -15.47 11.33 -2.25
N ARG A 115 -14.96 11.35 -1.00
CA ARG A 115 -15.69 11.84 0.18
C ARG A 115 -14.81 12.72 1.05
N PRO A 116 -15.40 13.70 1.77
CA PRO A 116 -14.67 14.47 2.77
C PRO A 116 -14.08 13.57 3.84
N GLY A 117 -12.93 13.97 4.38
CA GLY A 117 -12.27 13.23 5.45
C GLY A 117 -11.35 12.11 4.99
N MET A 118 -11.43 11.69 3.73
CA MET A 118 -10.47 10.77 3.13
C MET A 118 -9.16 11.49 2.83
N LEU A 119 -8.04 10.97 3.32
CA LEU A 119 -6.72 11.58 3.17
C LEU A 119 -5.78 10.74 2.32
N ILE A 120 -6.10 9.48 2.10
CA ILE A 120 -5.25 8.52 1.41
C ILE A 120 -6.10 7.44 0.75
N GLU A 121 -5.65 7.01 -0.43
CA GLU A 121 -6.19 5.84 -1.14
C GLU A 121 -5.02 5.01 -1.66
N ILE A 122 -5.11 3.69 -1.57
CA ILE A 122 -4.08 2.78 -2.10
C ILE A 122 -4.72 1.83 -3.09
N GLN A 123 -4.16 1.76 -4.28
CA GLN A 123 -4.47 0.73 -5.27
C GLN A 123 -3.26 -0.17 -5.45
N ALA A 124 -3.45 -1.47 -5.45
CA ALA A 124 -2.35 -2.42 -5.44
C ALA A 124 -2.65 -3.65 -6.29
N VAL A 125 -1.58 -4.36 -6.61
CA VAL A 125 -1.63 -5.67 -7.29
C VAL A 125 -0.76 -6.63 -6.51
N ALA A 126 -1.24 -7.84 -6.33
CA ALA A 126 -0.50 -8.94 -5.69
C ALA A 126 -0.35 -10.10 -6.65
N VAL A 127 0.69 -10.91 -6.44
CA VAL A 127 0.87 -12.19 -7.13
C VAL A 127 1.07 -13.25 -6.06
N ILE A 128 0.17 -14.24 -6.03
CA ILE A 128 0.16 -15.29 -5.02
C ILE A 128 0.65 -16.59 -5.64
N GLY A 129 1.65 -17.21 -5.03
CA GLY A 129 2.23 -18.45 -5.50
C GLY A 129 3.18 -18.25 -6.68
N GLY A 130 3.36 -19.30 -7.45
CA GLY A 130 4.30 -19.31 -8.59
C GLY A 130 5.64 -20.00 -8.29
#